data_e50230d7be32e9df6c8933f7aced28f3
#
_entry.id   e50230d7be32e9df6c8933f7aced28f3
#
_cell.length_a   1.000
_cell.length_b   1.000
_cell.length_c   1.000
_cell.angle_alpha   90.00
_cell.angle_beta   90.00
_cell.angle_gamma   90.00
#
_symmetry.space_group_name_H-M   'P 1'
#
loop_
_entity.id
_entity.type
_entity.pdbx_description
1 polymer ?
#
loop_
_entity_poly.entity_id
_entity_poly.type
_entity_poly.pdbx_seq_one_letter_code
_entity_poly.pdbx_strand_id
1 'polypeptide(L)'
;MPNEQRHYSNELNLESVGINLPYNMQAEQSVLGAVLLKPETLTDLVEIIRPEMFYTRQNAQIYSEMLRLFTADQTIDFVTLLDAVISDGVFPSADEAKVYLTGLAETVPSISNVKAYAQIVQEKYLVRQLMGVAKDILQDAGDEPDADLLLENAEQRIYEIRSGRDSSALTPLSSSMVETLTNLQKLSLIHI
;
A
#
# COMPACT_ATOMS: atom_id res chain seq x y z
N MET A 1 2.37 -14.97 15.83
CA MET A 1 2.56 -14.54 14.45
C MET A 1 1.72 -15.38 13.48
N PRO A 2 0.41 -15.16 13.37
CA PRO A 2 -0.46 -15.92 12.44
C PRO A 2 -1.14 -15.04 11.36
N ASN A 3 -0.82 -13.75 11.22
CA ASN A 3 -1.66 -12.85 10.39
C ASN A 3 -1.07 -12.48 9.02
N GLU A 4 0.24 -12.65 8.81
CA GLU A 4 0.87 -12.32 7.52
C GLU A 4 0.62 -13.36 6.41
N GLN A 5 0.46 -14.63 6.77
CA GLN A 5 0.22 -15.69 5.78
C GLN A 5 -1.20 -15.68 5.18
N ARG A 6 -2.18 -15.06 5.84
CA ARG A 6 -3.57 -15.00 5.33
C ARG A 6 -3.75 -14.01 4.17
N HIS A 7 -2.94 -12.95 4.12
CA HIS A 7 -3.10 -11.92 3.09
C HIS A 7 -2.65 -12.40 1.70
N TYR A 8 -1.54 -13.15 1.64
CA TYR A 8 -1.01 -13.68 0.38
C TYR A 8 -1.79 -14.89 -0.17
N SER A 9 -2.44 -15.68 0.70
CA SER A 9 -3.24 -16.84 0.28
C SER A 9 -4.57 -16.45 -0.38
N ASN A 10 -5.09 -15.26 -0.09
CA ASN A 10 -6.34 -14.77 -0.67
C ASN A 10 -6.18 -14.26 -2.11
N GLU A 11 -5.02 -13.70 -2.47
CA GLU A 11 -4.72 -13.25 -3.85
C GLU A 11 -4.64 -14.44 -4.83
N LEU A 12 -3.99 -15.53 -4.43
CA LEU A 12 -3.87 -16.75 -5.23
C LEU A 12 -5.21 -17.41 -5.57
N ASN A 13 -6.22 -17.23 -4.71
CA ASN A 13 -7.53 -17.84 -4.90
C ASN A 13 -8.44 -17.09 -5.89
N LEU A 14 -8.25 -15.78 -6.11
CA LEU A 14 -9.01 -15.01 -7.12
C LEU A 14 -8.54 -15.35 -8.55
N GLU A 15 -7.25 -15.58 -8.75
CA GLU A 15 -6.71 -16.04 -10.03
C GLU A 15 -7.25 -17.43 -10.42
N SER A 16 -7.50 -18.30 -9.43
CA SER A 16 -8.10 -19.62 -9.68
C SER A 16 -9.54 -19.56 -10.21
N VAL A 17 -10.23 -18.44 -10.03
CA VAL A 17 -11.57 -18.18 -10.58
C VAL A 17 -11.52 -17.49 -11.96
N GLY A 18 -10.30 -17.29 -12.52
CA GLY A 18 -10.11 -16.64 -13.82
C GLY A 18 -10.24 -15.11 -13.76
N ILE A 19 -10.20 -14.51 -12.58
CA ILE A 19 -10.23 -13.06 -12.39
C ILE A 19 -8.79 -12.56 -12.27
N ASN A 20 -8.34 -11.80 -13.28
CA ASN A 20 -7.04 -11.15 -13.23
C ASN A 20 -7.06 -9.98 -12.22
N LEU A 21 -6.17 -10.05 -11.24
CA LEU A 21 -6.01 -8.95 -10.28
C LEU A 21 -5.39 -7.73 -10.95
N PRO A 22 -5.93 -6.53 -10.74
CA PRO A 22 -5.40 -5.31 -11.35
C PRO A 22 -4.07 -4.90 -10.74
N TYR A 23 -3.08 -4.66 -11.60
CA TYR A 23 -1.76 -4.13 -11.23
C TYR A 23 -1.24 -3.19 -12.33
N ASN A 24 -0.17 -2.47 -12.02
CA ASN A 24 0.58 -1.71 -13.02
C ASN A 24 2.08 -1.83 -12.72
N MET A 25 2.72 -2.81 -13.36
CA MET A 25 4.14 -3.10 -13.15
C MET A 25 5.04 -1.90 -13.44
N GLN A 26 4.74 -1.16 -14.50
CA GLN A 26 5.53 0.01 -14.87
C GLN A 26 5.45 1.11 -13.79
N ALA A 27 4.27 1.33 -13.20
CA ALA A 27 4.13 2.29 -12.10
C ALA A 27 4.91 1.83 -10.86
N GLU A 28 4.81 0.54 -10.49
CA GLU A 28 5.58 -0.02 -9.37
C GLU A 28 7.08 0.15 -9.56
N GLN A 29 7.60 -0.25 -10.72
CA GLN A 29 9.01 -0.13 -11.05
C GLN A 29 9.45 1.34 -11.10
N SER A 30 8.59 2.24 -11.61
CA SER A 30 8.89 3.67 -11.64
C SER A 30 8.96 4.30 -10.25
N VAL A 31 8.14 3.84 -9.29
CA VAL A 31 8.22 4.26 -7.88
C VAL A 31 9.56 3.85 -7.29
N LEU A 32 9.91 2.57 -7.38
CA LEU A 32 11.14 2.03 -6.82
C LEU A 32 12.39 2.65 -7.46
N GLY A 33 12.40 2.76 -8.79
CA GLY A 33 13.50 3.37 -9.52
C GLY A 33 13.66 4.86 -9.19
N ALA A 34 12.56 5.60 -8.99
CA ALA A 34 12.63 7.00 -8.60
C ALA A 34 13.26 7.19 -7.21
N VAL A 35 12.95 6.32 -6.25
CA VAL A 35 13.60 6.32 -4.92
C VAL A 35 15.09 5.99 -5.05
N LEU A 36 15.45 5.01 -5.88
CA LEU A 36 16.85 4.64 -6.09
C LEU A 36 17.66 5.77 -6.73
N LEU A 37 17.07 6.51 -7.66
CA LEU A 37 17.72 7.64 -8.33
C LEU A 37 17.72 8.92 -7.48
N LYS A 38 16.70 9.10 -6.64
CA LYS A 38 16.52 10.29 -5.79
C LYS A 38 15.86 9.90 -4.47
N PRO A 39 16.63 9.47 -3.46
CA PRO A 39 16.12 8.97 -2.19
C PRO A 39 15.19 9.91 -1.44
N GLU A 40 15.35 11.23 -1.61
CA GLU A 40 14.52 12.23 -0.95
C GLU A 40 13.03 12.12 -1.33
N THR A 41 12.73 11.51 -2.49
CA THR A 41 11.34 11.26 -2.92
C THR A 41 10.60 10.34 -1.96
N LEU A 42 11.32 9.51 -1.19
CA LEU A 42 10.70 8.58 -0.25
C LEU A 42 9.90 9.30 0.84
N THR A 43 10.35 10.49 1.27
CA THR A 43 9.61 11.32 2.24
C THR A 43 8.19 11.62 1.79
N ASP A 44 7.99 11.89 0.50
CA ASP A 44 6.68 12.14 -0.09
C ASP A 44 5.88 10.84 -0.30
N LEU A 45 6.56 9.73 -0.51
CA LEU A 45 5.96 8.44 -0.83
C LEU A 45 5.42 7.70 0.39
N VAL A 46 6.03 7.86 1.57
CA VAL A 46 5.60 7.17 2.81
C VAL A 46 4.19 7.56 3.24
N GLU A 47 3.70 8.72 2.78
CA GLU A 47 2.33 9.17 3.03
C GLU A 47 1.31 8.54 2.07
N ILE A 48 1.76 8.05 0.90
CA ILE A 48 0.88 7.60 -0.19
C ILE A 48 0.86 6.08 -0.29
N ILE A 49 2.03 5.44 -0.16
CA ILE A 49 2.22 4.03 -0.51
C ILE A 49 2.91 3.26 0.62
N ARG A 50 2.50 2.00 0.78
CA ARG A 50 3.07 1.03 1.73
C ARG A 50 3.52 -0.23 1.00
N PRO A 51 4.42 -1.05 1.58
CA PRO A 51 4.91 -2.27 0.94
C PRO A 51 3.81 -3.22 0.46
N GLU A 52 2.75 -3.39 1.24
CA GLU A 52 1.62 -4.26 0.91
C GLU A 52 0.79 -3.80 -0.29
N MET A 53 0.99 -2.58 -0.76
CA MET A 53 0.28 -2.04 -1.93
C MET A 53 0.90 -2.48 -3.27
N PHE A 54 2.13 -2.98 -3.25
CA PHE A 54 2.75 -3.55 -4.44
C PHE A 54 2.13 -4.90 -4.80
N TYR A 55 2.00 -5.18 -6.09
CA TYR A 55 1.44 -6.43 -6.58
C TYR A 55 2.44 -7.58 -6.44
N THR A 56 3.71 -7.34 -6.83
CA THR A 56 4.72 -8.36 -6.71
C THR A 56 5.37 -8.33 -5.33
N ARG A 57 5.52 -9.52 -4.73
CA ARG A 57 6.22 -9.67 -3.46
C ARG A 57 7.63 -9.09 -3.51
N GLN A 58 8.30 -9.24 -4.65
CA GLN A 58 9.65 -8.72 -4.85
C GLN A 58 9.69 -7.19 -4.75
N ASN A 59 8.77 -6.47 -5.41
CA ASN A 59 8.68 -5.01 -5.31
C ASN A 59 8.33 -4.56 -3.90
N ALA A 60 7.40 -5.26 -3.24
CA ALA A 60 7.04 -5.01 -1.84
C ALA A 60 8.26 -5.13 -0.92
N GLN A 61 9.07 -6.18 -1.07
CA GLN A 61 10.27 -6.39 -0.28
C GLN A 61 11.35 -5.34 -0.56
N ILE A 62 11.59 -4.98 -1.83
CA ILE A 62 12.52 -3.90 -2.18
C ILE A 62 12.09 -2.58 -1.52
N TYR A 63 10.80 -2.23 -1.58
CA TYR A 63 10.29 -1.02 -0.94
C TYR A 63 10.41 -1.08 0.59
N SER A 64 10.19 -2.25 1.21
CA SER A 64 10.43 -2.47 2.64
C SER A 64 11.89 -2.21 3.03
N GLU A 65 12.85 -2.68 2.21
CA GLU A 65 14.27 -2.42 2.45
C GLU A 65 14.62 -0.94 2.30
N MET A 66 14.05 -0.25 1.32
CA MET A 66 14.20 1.20 1.19
C MET A 66 13.68 1.95 2.43
N LEU A 67 12.51 1.55 2.95
CA LEU A 67 11.96 2.11 4.20
C LEU A 67 12.83 1.79 5.41
N ARG A 68 13.38 0.58 5.49
CA ARG A 68 14.28 0.19 6.57
C ARG A 68 15.55 1.03 6.58
N LEU A 69 16.19 1.22 5.43
CA LEU A 69 17.36 2.07 5.29
C LEU A 69 17.04 3.52 5.66
N PHE A 70 15.91 4.03 5.18
CA PHE A 70 15.45 5.38 5.47
C PHE A 70 15.21 5.62 6.97
N THR A 71 14.53 4.69 7.64
CA THR A 71 14.24 4.82 9.08
C THR A 71 15.49 4.65 9.96
N ALA A 72 16.51 3.95 9.45
CA ALA A 72 17.80 3.80 10.09
C ALA A 72 18.78 4.97 9.79
N ASP A 73 18.31 6.02 9.10
CA ASP A 73 19.13 7.15 8.65
C ASP A 73 20.36 6.72 7.82
N GLN A 74 20.18 5.62 7.05
CA GLN A 74 21.21 5.08 6.17
C GLN A 74 21.00 5.59 4.75
N THR A 75 22.12 5.77 4.02
CA THR A 75 22.05 6.20 2.62
C THR A 75 21.35 5.13 1.78
N ILE A 76 20.40 5.55 0.96
CA ILE A 76 19.78 4.70 -0.06
C ILE A 76 20.48 4.96 -1.36
N ASP A 77 21.29 4.03 -1.82
CA ASP A 77 21.91 4.01 -3.13
C ASP A 77 21.95 2.57 -3.68
N PHE A 78 22.45 2.44 -4.90
CA PHE A 78 22.50 1.14 -5.56
C PHE A 78 23.27 0.08 -4.76
N VAL A 79 24.37 0.46 -4.11
CA VAL A 79 25.24 -0.48 -3.39
C VAL A 79 24.59 -0.91 -2.07
N THR A 80 24.09 0.06 -1.29
CA THR A 80 23.46 -0.21 0.01
C THR A 80 22.15 -0.98 -0.15
N LEU A 81 21.35 -0.63 -1.16
CA LEU A 81 20.11 -1.36 -1.45
C LEU A 81 20.40 -2.77 -1.99
N LEU A 82 21.42 -2.93 -2.84
CA LEU A 82 21.82 -4.24 -3.36
C LEU A 82 22.22 -5.17 -2.22
N ASP A 83 23.04 -4.70 -1.29
CA ASP A 83 23.48 -5.47 -0.12
C ASP A 83 22.27 -5.87 0.78
N ALA A 84 21.37 -4.93 1.00
CA ALA A 84 20.15 -5.14 1.79
C ALA A 84 19.24 -6.23 1.18
N VAL A 85 18.91 -6.15 -0.10
CA VAL A 85 18.02 -7.11 -0.76
C VAL A 85 18.64 -8.50 -0.92
N ILE A 86 19.98 -8.59 -1.00
CA ILE A 86 20.69 -9.88 -1.00
C ILE A 86 20.65 -10.48 0.40
N SER A 87 20.98 -9.69 1.42
CA SER A 87 21.01 -10.14 2.82
C SER A 87 19.63 -10.63 3.29
N ASP A 88 18.56 -10.01 2.81
CA ASP A 88 17.18 -10.38 3.15
C ASP A 88 16.60 -11.50 2.24
N GLY A 89 17.39 -11.98 1.28
CA GLY A 89 17.01 -13.09 0.40
C GLY A 89 15.88 -12.76 -0.58
N VAL A 90 15.75 -11.49 -0.97
CA VAL A 90 14.74 -11.03 -1.95
C VAL A 90 14.98 -11.64 -3.33
N PHE A 91 16.25 -11.89 -3.65
CA PHE A 91 16.68 -12.47 -4.92
C PHE A 91 17.46 -13.77 -4.70
N PRO A 92 17.34 -14.75 -5.61
CA PRO A 92 18.10 -15.99 -5.55
C PRO A 92 19.62 -15.80 -5.71
N SER A 93 20.04 -14.72 -6.41
CA SER A 93 21.44 -14.40 -6.68
C SER A 93 21.71 -12.90 -6.73
N ALA A 94 22.95 -12.53 -6.45
CA ALA A 94 23.41 -11.14 -6.55
C ALA A 94 23.34 -10.60 -7.97
N ASP A 95 23.53 -11.44 -8.99
CA ASP A 95 23.48 -11.01 -10.40
C ASP A 95 22.05 -10.68 -10.82
N GLU A 96 21.06 -11.47 -10.39
CA GLU A 96 19.64 -11.16 -10.63
C GLU A 96 19.23 -9.87 -9.94
N ALA A 97 19.65 -9.67 -8.70
CA ALA A 97 19.41 -8.42 -7.97
C ALA A 97 19.98 -7.21 -8.70
N LYS A 98 21.23 -7.29 -9.18
CA LYS A 98 21.87 -6.21 -9.96
C LYS A 98 21.11 -5.88 -11.23
N VAL A 99 20.74 -6.91 -12.01
CA VAL A 99 19.98 -6.72 -13.26
C VAL A 99 18.65 -6.06 -12.98
N TYR A 100 17.93 -6.53 -11.96
CA TYR A 100 16.63 -5.98 -11.60
C TYR A 100 16.72 -4.53 -11.13
N LEU A 101 17.61 -4.21 -10.18
CA LEU A 101 17.79 -2.85 -9.67
C LEU A 101 18.27 -1.87 -10.76
N THR A 102 19.13 -2.33 -11.68
CA THR A 102 19.53 -1.52 -12.84
C THR A 102 18.33 -1.21 -13.72
N GLY A 103 17.51 -2.23 -14.02
CA GLY A 103 16.28 -2.06 -14.79
C GLY A 103 15.28 -1.09 -14.14
N LEU A 104 15.18 -1.08 -12.80
CA LEU A 104 14.35 -0.10 -12.08
C LEU A 104 14.81 1.34 -12.37
N ALA A 105 16.12 1.60 -12.29
CA ALA A 105 16.66 2.93 -12.54
C ALA A 105 16.44 3.38 -13.99
N GLU A 106 16.49 2.46 -14.95
CA GLU A 106 16.28 2.75 -16.38
C GLU A 106 14.79 2.92 -16.75
N THR A 107 13.89 2.34 -15.97
CA THR A 107 12.44 2.34 -16.26
C THR A 107 11.76 3.67 -15.91
N VAL A 108 12.38 4.54 -15.12
CA VAL A 108 11.75 5.79 -14.62
C VAL A 108 11.59 6.82 -15.74
N PRO A 109 10.35 7.14 -16.17
CA PRO A 109 10.16 8.15 -17.23
C PRO A 109 10.40 9.58 -16.70
N SER A 110 10.03 9.85 -15.46
CA SER A 110 10.22 11.16 -14.81
C SER A 110 10.14 11.03 -13.29
N ILE A 111 11.19 11.42 -12.60
CA ILE A 111 11.24 11.42 -11.12
C ILE A 111 10.21 12.40 -10.53
N SER A 112 9.95 13.54 -11.20
CA SER A 112 8.99 14.54 -10.73
C SER A 112 7.54 14.01 -10.66
N ASN A 113 7.23 12.94 -11.38
CA ASN A 113 5.90 12.33 -11.42
C ASN A 113 5.73 11.15 -10.45
N VAL A 114 6.67 10.93 -9.56
CA VAL A 114 6.66 9.75 -8.67
C VAL A 114 5.39 9.62 -7.84
N LYS A 115 4.83 10.75 -7.36
CA LYS A 115 3.54 10.75 -6.63
C LYS A 115 2.39 10.22 -7.48
N ALA A 116 2.35 10.57 -8.77
CA ALA A 116 1.33 10.05 -9.68
C ALA A 116 1.49 8.53 -9.91
N TYR A 117 2.73 8.03 -10.00
CA TYR A 117 2.97 6.59 -10.11
C TYR A 117 2.56 5.85 -8.83
N ALA A 118 2.85 6.42 -7.65
CA ALA A 118 2.43 5.87 -6.37
C ALA A 118 0.89 5.83 -6.24
N GLN A 119 0.20 6.87 -6.69
CA GLN A 119 -1.26 6.89 -6.73
C GLN A 119 -1.85 5.79 -7.62
N ILE A 120 -1.24 5.52 -8.78
CA ILE A 120 -1.65 4.40 -9.65
C ILE A 120 -1.51 3.07 -8.91
N VAL A 121 -0.40 2.84 -8.21
CA VAL A 121 -0.19 1.61 -7.42
C VAL A 121 -1.23 1.51 -6.31
N GLN A 122 -1.48 2.59 -5.57
CA GLN A 122 -2.49 2.66 -4.52
C GLN A 122 -3.90 2.36 -5.05
N GLU A 123 -4.28 2.94 -6.20
CA GLU A 123 -5.58 2.68 -6.82
C GLU A 123 -5.75 1.19 -7.20
N LYS A 124 -4.72 0.58 -7.79
CA LYS A 124 -4.75 -0.85 -8.13
C LYS A 124 -4.85 -1.72 -6.87
N TYR A 125 -4.14 -1.37 -5.81
CA TYR A 125 -4.27 -2.04 -4.52
C TYR A 125 -5.69 -1.95 -3.95
N LEU A 126 -6.31 -0.76 -3.93
CA LEU A 126 -7.68 -0.58 -3.44
C LEU A 126 -8.69 -1.43 -4.22
N VAL A 127 -8.54 -1.54 -5.55
CA VAL A 127 -9.40 -2.41 -6.36
C VAL A 127 -9.18 -3.88 -5.98
N ARG A 128 -7.93 -4.33 -5.75
CA ARG A 128 -7.65 -5.69 -5.28
C ARG A 128 -8.29 -5.97 -3.92
N GLN A 129 -8.21 -5.02 -2.97
CA GLN A 129 -8.86 -5.15 -1.67
C GLN A 129 -10.38 -5.29 -1.82
N LEU A 130 -11.01 -4.45 -2.66
CA LEU A 130 -12.44 -4.53 -2.91
C LEU A 130 -12.85 -5.87 -3.56
N MET A 131 -12.04 -6.37 -4.49
CA MET A 131 -12.27 -7.69 -5.11
C MET A 131 -12.15 -8.82 -4.09
N GLY A 132 -11.20 -8.72 -3.14
CA GLY A 132 -11.07 -9.66 -2.03
C GLY A 132 -12.32 -9.68 -1.16
N VAL A 133 -12.76 -8.51 -0.72
CA VAL A 133 -13.99 -8.38 0.10
C VAL A 133 -15.23 -8.88 -0.64
N ALA A 134 -15.38 -8.57 -1.92
CA ALA A 134 -16.51 -9.07 -2.72
C ALA A 134 -16.52 -10.60 -2.81
N LYS A 135 -15.35 -11.22 -2.94
CA LYS A 135 -15.23 -12.69 -2.91
C LYS A 135 -15.63 -13.26 -1.55
N ASP A 136 -15.14 -12.66 -0.46
CA ASP A 136 -15.47 -13.11 0.89
C ASP A 136 -16.97 -13.00 1.15
N ILE A 137 -17.62 -11.91 0.71
CA ILE A 137 -19.08 -11.75 0.79
C ILE A 137 -19.82 -12.83 0.00
N LEU A 138 -19.35 -13.16 -1.21
CA LEU A 138 -19.94 -14.22 -2.03
C LEU A 138 -19.81 -15.60 -1.37
N GLN A 139 -18.68 -15.86 -0.71
CA GLN A 139 -18.45 -17.10 0.01
C GLN A 139 -19.37 -17.20 1.24
N ASP A 140 -19.44 -16.13 2.05
CA ASP A 140 -20.28 -16.07 3.23
C ASP A 140 -21.77 -16.24 2.86
N ALA A 141 -22.21 -15.68 1.72
CA ALA A 141 -23.58 -15.85 1.22
C ALA A 141 -23.91 -17.30 0.78
N GLY A 142 -22.89 -18.08 0.40
CA GLY A 142 -23.04 -19.50 0.03
C GLY A 142 -23.25 -20.43 1.23
N ASP A 143 -22.84 -20.01 2.43
CA ASP A 143 -22.91 -20.81 3.67
C ASP A 143 -24.24 -20.64 4.41
N GLU A 144 -25.28 -20.08 3.77
CA GLU A 144 -26.65 -19.83 4.30
C GLU A 144 -26.66 -18.96 5.57
N PRO A 145 -26.06 -17.81 5.61
CA PRO A 145 -26.07 -16.95 6.78
C PRO A 145 -27.39 -16.20 6.91
N ASP A 146 -27.63 -15.67 8.12
CA ASP A 146 -28.64 -14.66 8.36
C ASP A 146 -28.38 -13.43 7.49
N ALA A 147 -29.37 -12.95 6.74
CA ALA A 147 -29.22 -11.85 5.80
C ALA A 147 -28.78 -10.55 6.48
N ASP A 148 -29.26 -10.27 7.69
CA ASP A 148 -28.91 -9.06 8.44
C ASP A 148 -27.45 -9.14 8.89
N LEU A 149 -26.98 -10.28 9.35
CA LEU A 149 -25.58 -10.50 9.73
C LEU A 149 -24.64 -10.40 8.52
N LEU A 150 -25.05 -10.94 7.36
CA LEU A 150 -24.28 -10.84 6.12
C LEU A 150 -24.11 -9.39 5.69
N LEU A 151 -25.17 -8.57 5.76
CA LEU A 151 -25.13 -7.15 5.42
C LEU A 151 -24.21 -6.38 6.38
N GLU A 152 -24.33 -6.59 7.68
CA GLU A 152 -23.48 -5.94 8.68
C GLU A 152 -21.99 -6.26 8.44
N ASN A 153 -21.65 -7.53 8.22
CA ASN A 153 -20.28 -7.95 7.91
C ASN A 153 -19.75 -7.33 6.61
N ALA A 154 -20.59 -7.26 5.57
CA ALA A 154 -20.21 -6.65 4.30
C ALA A 154 -19.95 -5.16 4.44
N GLU A 155 -20.82 -4.42 5.12
CA GLU A 155 -20.65 -2.99 5.39
C GLU A 155 -19.37 -2.73 6.19
N GLN A 156 -19.11 -3.51 7.22
CA GLN A 156 -17.90 -3.36 8.04
C GLN A 156 -16.63 -3.55 7.21
N ARG A 157 -16.53 -4.61 6.40
CA ARG A 157 -15.35 -4.88 5.56
C ARG A 157 -15.11 -3.77 4.53
N ILE A 158 -16.18 -3.25 3.90
CA ILE A 158 -16.08 -2.13 2.97
C ILE A 158 -15.64 -0.86 3.71
N TYR A 159 -16.16 -0.62 4.91
CA TYR A 159 -15.76 0.51 5.74
C TYR A 159 -14.27 0.43 6.14
N GLU A 160 -13.75 -0.76 6.44
CA GLU A 160 -12.34 -0.96 6.77
C GLU A 160 -11.41 -0.58 5.61
N ILE A 161 -11.77 -0.93 4.35
CA ILE A 161 -11.02 -0.49 3.17
C ILE A 161 -10.98 1.05 3.08
N ARG A 162 -12.11 1.70 3.35
CA ARG A 162 -12.23 3.15 3.29
C ARG A 162 -11.46 3.83 4.42
N SER A 163 -11.60 3.36 5.65
CA SER A 163 -10.92 3.93 6.82
C SER A 163 -9.42 3.69 6.80
N GLY A 164 -8.94 2.57 6.25
CA GLY A 164 -7.53 2.33 5.98
C GLY A 164 -6.91 3.35 5.00
N ARG A 165 -7.72 3.92 4.11
CA ARG A 165 -7.32 5.03 3.24
C ARG A 165 -7.21 6.36 4.00
N ASP A 166 -8.14 6.62 4.91
CA ASP A 166 -8.19 7.87 5.68
C ASP A 166 -7.15 7.90 6.82
N SER A 167 -6.70 6.74 7.32
CA SER A 167 -5.67 6.66 8.37
C SER A 167 -4.27 7.06 7.88
N SER A 168 -4.04 7.17 6.57
CA SER A 168 -2.83 7.81 6.02
C SER A 168 -2.87 9.34 6.14
N ALA A 169 -4.06 9.94 6.33
CA ALA A 169 -4.24 11.32 6.75
C ALA A 169 -4.46 11.36 8.27
N LEU A 170 -3.40 11.13 9.04
CA LEU A 170 -3.38 11.51 10.46
C LEU A 170 -3.60 13.02 10.52
N THR A 171 -4.86 13.44 10.55
CA THR A 171 -5.21 14.80 10.96
C THR A 171 -4.70 14.94 12.38
N PRO A 172 -3.78 15.88 12.68
CA PRO A 172 -3.32 16.09 14.04
C PRO A 172 -4.54 16.25 14.95
N LEU A 173 -4.56 15.56 16.08
CA LEU A 173 -5.67 15.60 17.04
C LEU A 173 -6.05 17.05 17.38
N SER A 174 -5.08 17.97 17.29
CA SER A 174 -5.24 19.40 17.43
C SER A 174 -6.22 20.02 16.43
N SER A 175 -6.24 19.60 15.17
CA SER A 175 -7.16 20.16 14.16
C SER A 175 -8.59 19.69 14.38
N SER A 176 -8.80 18.42 14.75
CA SER A 176 -10.13 17.89 15.10
C SER A 176 -10.68 18.50 16.39
N MET A 177 -9.80 18.80 17.38
CA MET A 177 -10.20 19.51 18.60
C MET A 177 -10.61 20.96 18.32
N VAL A 178 -9.86 21.68 17.47
CA VAL A 178 -10.18 23.06 17.11
C VAL A 178 -11.52 23.13 16.35
N GLU A 179 -11.78 22.20 15.44
CA GLU A 179 -13.04 22.15 14.70
C GLU A 179 -14.24 21.84 15.63
N THR A 180 -14.07 20.89 16.56
CA THR A 180 -15.09 20.56 17.56
C THR A 180 -15.36 21.73 18.51
N LEU A 181 -14.32 22.42 18.99
CA LEU A 181 -14.46 23.61 19.84
C LEU A 181 -15.14 24.76 19.09
N THR A 182 -14.81 24.98 17.82
CA THR A 182 -15.44 26.01 16.99
C THR A 182 -16.93 25.71 16.76
N ASN A 183 -17.28 24.46 16.57
CA ASN A 183 -18.68 24.04 16.40
C ASN A 183 -19.47 24.17 17.72
N LEU A 184 -18.87 23.85 18.87
CA LEU A 184 -19.47 24.06 20.20
C LEU A 184 -19.66 25.53 20.51
N GLN A 185 -18.71 26.41 20.15
CA GLN A 185 -18.86 27.87 20.33
C GLN A 185 -20.01 28.43 19.45
N LYS A 186 -20.17 27.96 18.21
CA LYS A 186 -21.30 28.34 17.34
C LYS A 186 -22.64 27.89 17.89
N LEU A 187 -22.73 26.71 18.50
CA LEU A 187 -23.95 26.23 19.16
C LEU A 187 -24.26 26.98 20.45
N SER A 188 -23.26 27.44 21.20
CA SER A 188 -23.42 28.24 22.43
C SER A 188 -23.92 29.65 22.13
N LEU A 189 -23.63 30.23 20.96
CA LEU A 189 -24.08 31.57 20.56
C LEU A 189 -25.53 31.63 20.05
N ILE A 190 -26.21 30.50 19.88
CA ILE A 190 -27.61 30.42 19.39
C ILE A 190 -28.59 30.38 20.58
N HIS A 191 -28.11 30.34 21.84
CA HIS A 191 -28.94 30.24 23.05
C HIS A 191 -28.91 31.46 23.96
N ILE A 192 -28.71 32.68 23.41
CA ILE A 192 -28.99 33.94 24.16
C ILE A 192 -29.97 34.79 23.36
#